data_69526ca6bce936b8f498a178ab6d3d37
#
_entry.id   69526ca6bce936b8f498a178ab6d3d37
#
_cell.length_a   1.000
_cell.length_b   1.000
_cell.length_c   1.000
_cell.angle_alpha   90.00
_cell.angle_beta   90.00
_cell.angle_gamma   90.00
#
_symmetry.space_group_name_H-M   'P 1'
#
loop_
_entity.id
_entity.type
_entity.pdbx_description
1 polymer ?
#
loop_
_entity_poly.entity_id
_entity_poly.type
_entity_poly.pdbx_seq_one_letter_code
_entity_poly.pdbx_strand_id
1 'polypeptide(L)'
;MAYEVEDILEALDEEQREAALSLHGPTVILAGAGTGKTRTITHRIAYGILRGDYSEQKVMALTYTNKAAGELRGRLRQLGVQSVGAKTFHAAALAQVEYFWREFFGIESPRVIESKARSIGAAAETLKIRLDPNTIRDLASEIEWRKYSLLSMDEYRDRISDRPAIAGLAPIRNFEIQEAYESAKVKAKQVDWEDVLLLCSGMLKAEPRALEHVHQQYRFFTVDEYQDISALQQDLLDTWLGDRTDLCVVGDPNQTIYSFT
;
A
#
# COMPACT_ATOMS: atom_id res chain seq x y z
N MET A 1 -6.82 -9.68 33.03
CA MET A 1 -7.00 -11.13 32.95
C MET A 1 -6.15 -11.57 31.78
N ALA A 2 -5.23 -12.53 31.95
CA ALA A 2 -4.57 -13.16 30.82
C ALA A 2 -5.63 -14.06 30.15
N TYR A 3 -5.91 -13.85 28.88
CA TYR A 3 -6.70 -14.78 28.09
C TYR A 3 -5.91 -16.10 28.02
N GLU A 4 -6.55 -17.22 28.27
CA GLU A 4 -5.99 -18.48 27.82
C GLU A 4 -5.97 -18.43 26.27
N VAL A 5 -4.94 -19.00 25.67
CA VAL A 5 -4.71 -18.84 24.21
C VAL A 5 -5.89 -19.41 23.40
N GLU A 6 -6.55 -20.42 23.94
CA GLU A 6 -7.71 -21.08 23.39
C GLU A 6 -9.00 -20.22 23.44
N ASP A 7 -9.15 -19.38 24.49
CA ASP A 7 -10.34 -18.50 24.66
C ASP A 7 -10.50 -17.54 23.46
N ILE A 8 -9.39 -17.17 22.82
CA ILE A 8 -9.41 -16.30 21.64
C ILE A 8 -10.18 -16.95 20.48
N LEU A 9 -10.10 -18.26 20.34
CA LEU A 9 -10.75 -19.00 19.25
C LEU A 9 -12.22 -19.27 19.52
N GLU A 10 -12.70 -19.20 20.77
CA GLU A 10 -14.11 -19.46 21.12
C GLU A 10 -15.05 -18.41 20.52
N ALA A 11 -14.54 -17.20 20.29
CA ALA A 11 -15.31 -16.12 19.67
C ALA A 11 -15.55 -16.31 18.17
N LEU A 12 -14.91 -17.28 17.52
CA LEU A 12 -14.94 -17.52 16.08
C LEU A 12 -15.90 -18.67 15.73
N ASP A 13 -16.55 -18.56 14.58
CA ASP A 13 -17.21 -19.71 13.97
C ASP A 13 -16.18 -20.74 13.44
N GLU A 14 -16.65 -21.86 12.93
CA GLU A 14 -15.79 -22.98 12.52
C GLU A 14 -14.82 -22.58 11.39
N GLU A 15 -15.33 -21.88 10.36
CA GLU A 15 -14.52 -21.45 9.21
C GLU A 15 -13.51 -20.36 9.60
N GLN A 16 -13.92 -19.40 10.42
CA GLN A 16 -13.04 -18.36 10.96
C GLN A 16 -11.95 -18.96 11.85
N ARG A 17 -12.29 -19.99 12.63
CA ARG A 17 -11.34 -20.71 13.49
C ARG A 17 -10.31 -21.47 12.68
N GLU A 18 -10.71 -22.17 11.62
CA GLU A 18 -9.80 -22.83 10.71
C GLU A 18 -8.79 -21.83 10.10
N ALA A 19 -9.29 -20.68 9.61
CA ALA A 19 -8.46 -19.61 9.08
C ALA A 19 -7.51 -19.03 10.14
N ALA A 20 -7.94 -18.89 11.39
CA ALA A 20 -7.13 -18.38 12.48
C ALA A 20 -6.03 -19.36 12.91
N LEU A 21 -6.26 -20.65 12.77
CA LEU A 21 -5.30 -21.70 13.06
C LEU A 21 -4.23 -21.88 11.97
N SER A 22 -4.47 -21.43 10.75
CA SER A 22 -3.51 -21.50 9.62
C SER A 22 -2.43 -20.45 9.76
N LEU A 23 -1.46 -20.65 10.66
CA LEU A 23 -0.47 -19.62 11.04
C LEU A 23 0.69 -19.49 10.06
N HIS A 24 1.12 -20.55 9.40
CA HIS A 24 2.32 -20.59 8.57
C HIS A 24 2.00 -20.84 7.10
N GLY A 25 2.87 -20.33 6.23
CA GLY A 25 2.75 -20.43 4.79
C GLY A 25 1.70 -19.49 4.19
N PRO A 26 1.45 -19.59 2.88
CA PRO A 26 0.50 -18.72 2.20
C PRO A 26 -0.93 -19.11 2.57
N THR A 27 -1.69 -18.13 3.05
CA THR A 27 -3.10 -18.31 3.46
C THR A 27 -3.96 -17.29 2.71
N VAL A 28 -5.05 -17.75 2.09
CA VAL A 28 -6.04 -16.91 1.44
C VAL A 28 -7.37 -17.07 2.17
N ILE A 29 -7.93 -15.97 2.66
CA ILE A 29 -9.25 -15.93 3.31
C ILE A 29 -10.21 -15.20 2.37
N LEU A 30 -11.13 -15.96 1.78
CA LEU A 30 -12.21 -15.43 0.94
C LEU A 30 -13.43 -15.21 1.81
N ALA A 31 -13.86 -13.97 1.98
CA ALA A 31 -14.92 -13.64 2.91
C ALA A 31 -15.71 -12.41 2.43
N GLY A 32 -17.03 -12.57 2.30
CA GLY A 32 -17.94 -11.51 1.86
C GLY A 32 -18.06 -10.35 2.85
N ALA A 33 -18.84 -9.33 2.48
CA ALA A 33 -19.16 -8.23 3.39
C ALA A 33 -19.88 -8.73 4.64
N GLY A 34 -19.47 -8.24 5.80
CA GLY A 34 -20.12 -8.56 7.07
C GLY A 34 -19.83 -9.95 7.64
N THR A 35 -19.05 -10.80 6.97
CA THR A 35 -18.69 -12.15 7.44
C THR A 35 -17.63 -12.17 8.54
N GLY A 36 -17.15 -11.00 8.99
CA GLY A 36 -16.18 -10.92 10.07
C GLY A 36 -14.72 -11.00 9.64
N LYS A 37 -14.36 -10.66 8.38
CA LYS A 37 -12.96 -10.60 7.87
C LYS A 37 -11.98 -10.04 8.90
N THR A 38 -12.21 -8.80 9.35
CA THR A 38 -11.33 -8.12 10.32
C THR A 38 -11.26 -8.86 11.66
N ARG A 39 -12.35 -9.53 12.08
CA ARG A 39 -12.35 -10.37 13.28
C ARG A 39 -11.44 -11.56 13.10
N THR A 40 -11.58 -12.28 12.01
CA THR A 40 -10.75 -13.45 11.69
C THR A 40 -9.25 -13.10 11.69
N ILE A 41 -8.83 -12.03 10.99
CA ILE A 41 -7.42 -11.66 10.93
C ILE A 41 -6.86 -11.16 12.26
N THR A 42 -7.67 -10.44 13.06
CA THR A 42 -7.23 -10.00 14.39
C THR A 42 -7.02 -11.18 15.34
N HIS A 43 -7.94 -12.15 15.33
CA HIS A 43 -7.80 -13.36 16.15
C HIS A 43 -6.66 -14.25 15.68
N ARG A 44 -6.45 -14.38 14.35
CA ARG A 44 -5.32 -15.10 13.79
C ARG A 44 -3.98 -14.51 14.25
N ILE A 45 -3.82 -13.19 14.14
CA ILE A 45 -2.60 -12.49 14.57
C ILE A 45 -2.41 -12.64 16.08
N ALA A 46 -3.45 -12.39 16.87
CA ALA A 46 -3.39 -12.50 18.33
C ALA A 46 -3.09 -13.93 18.78
N TYR A 47 -3.73 -14.92 18.18
CA TYR A 47 -3.50 -16.33 18.47
C TYR A 47 -2.04 -16.74 18.19
N GLY A 48 -1.52 -16.38 17.00
CA GLY A 48 -0.13 -16.67 16.63
C GLY A 48 0.89 -16.01 17.58
N ILE A 49 0.61 -14.79 18.07
CA ILE A 49 1.48 -14.09 19.02
C ILE A 49 1.42 -14.72 20.42
N LEU A 50 0.22 -14.95 20.96
CA LEU A 50 0.04 -15.48 22.31
C LEU A 50 0.50 -16.93 22.43
N ARG A 51 0.40 -17.68 21.34
CA ARG A 51 0.96 -19.03 21.26
C ARG A 51 2.50 -19.05 21.13
N GLY A 52 3.10 -17.93 20.72
CA GLY A 52 4.55 -17.81 20.55
C GLY A 52 5.06 -18.15 19.13
N ASP A 53 4.16 -18.43 18.17
CA ASP A 53 4.54 -18.64 16.76
C ASP A 53 4.98 -17.34 16.09
N TYR A 54 4.36 -16.20 16.49
CA TYR A 54 4.68 -14.87 15.98
C TYR A 54 5.33 -14.01 17.06
N SER A 55 6.34 -13.23 16.69
CA SER A 55 6.80 -12.09 17.48
C SER A 55 6.02 -10.85 17.06
N GLU A 56 5.46 -10.10 18.02
CA GLU A 56 4.65 -8.87 17.74
C GLU A 56 5.35 -7.91 16.79
N GLN A 57 6.65 -7.69 17.00
CA GLN A 57 7.45 -6.73 16.23
C GLN A 57 7.73 -7.22 14.80
N LYS A 58 7.56 -8.53 14.53
CA LYS A 58 7.78 -9.13 13.21
C LYS A 58 6.51 -9.26 12.39
N VAL A 59 5.36 -8.84 12.91
CA VAL A 59 4.09 -8.82 12.18
C VAL A 59 3.91 -7.47 11.49
N MET A 60 3.63 -7.50 10.19
CA MET A 60 3.16 -6.35 9.42
C MET A 60 1.74 -6.62 8.94
N ALA A 61 0.79 -5.85 9.44
CA ALA A 61 -0.60 -5.89 9.00
C ALA A 61 -0.90 -4.67 8.12
N LEU A 62 -1.27 -4.91 6.88
CA LEU A 62 -1.51 -3.89 5.86
C LEU A 62 -3.01 -3.76 5.59
N THR A 63 -3.49 -2.53 5.58
CA THR A 63 -4.89 -2.20 5.31
C THR A 63 -4.97 -1.07 4.29
N TYR A 64 -6.17 -0.85 3.75
CA TYR A 64 -6.37 0.20 2.74
C TYR A 64 -6.43 1.61 3.35
N THR A 65 -6.98 1.78 4.56
CA THR A 65 -7.18 3.10 5.18
C THR A 65 -6.56 3.21 6.57
N ASN A 66 -6.18 4.43 6.95
CA ASN A 66 -5.68 4.73 8.30
C ASN A 66 -6.73 4.41 9.38
N LYS A 67 -8.02 4.55 9.06
CA LYS A 67 -9.12 4.19 9.95
C LYS A 67 -9.10 2.68 10.21
N ALA A 68 -9.05 1.86 9.16
CA ALA A 68 -8.99 0.40 9.28
C ALA A 68 -7.74 -0.06 10.06
N ALA A 69 -6.58 0.56 9.80
CA ALA A 69 -5.36 0.30 10.57
C ALA A 69 -5.53 0.63 12.07
N GLY A 70 -6.22 1.73 12.38
CA GLY A 70 -6.56 2.11 13.76
C GLY A 70 -7.49 1.11 14.44
N GLU A 71 -8.53 0.66 13.73
CA GLU A 71 -9.48 -0.35 14.21
C GLU A 71 -8.78 -1.69 14.47
N LEU A 72 -7.92 -2.13 13.55
CA LEU A 72 -7.15 -3.35 13.69
C LEU A 72 -6.27 -3.31 14.95
N ARG A 73 -5.52 -2.22 15.15
CA ARG A 73 -4.72 -2.03 16.38
C ARG A 73 -5.58 -2.03 17.64
N GLY A 74 -6.74 -1.38 17.61
CA GLY A 74 -7.68 -1.35 18.74
C GLY A 74 -8.16 -2.74 19.13
N ARG A 75 -8.56 -3.56 18.16
CA ARG A 75 -8.99 -4.94 18.36
C ARG A 75 -7.87 -5.85 18.87
N LEU A 76 -6.66 -5.71 18.32
CA LEU A 76 -5.49 -6.46 18.79
C LEU A 76 -5.16 -6.15 20.26
N ARG A 77 -5.24 -4.89 20.67
CA ARG A 77 -5.06 -4.51 22.08
C ARG A 77 -6.10 -5.14 23.01
N GLN A 78 -7.35 -5.24 22.57
CA GLN A 78 -8.40 -5.92 23.33
C GLN A 78 -8.11 -7.40 23.51
N LEU A 79 -7.39 -8.03 22.57
CA LEU A 79 -6.93 -9.40 22.63
C LEU A 79 -5.56 -9.58 23.32
N GLY A 80 -5.04 -8.52 23.96
CA GLY A 80 -3.78 -8.57 24.71
C GLY A 80 -2.51 -8.30 23.90
N VAL A 81 -2.62 -7.94 22.63
CA VAL A 81 -1.50 -7.67 21.72
C VAL A 81 -1.28 -6.17 21.55
N GLN A 82 -0.09 -5.65 21.87
CA GLN A 82 0.16 -4.22 22.01
C GLN A 82 0.95 -3.59 20.85
N SER A 83 1.88 -4.31 20.23
CA SER A 83 2.97 -3.75 19.43
C SER A 83 2.95 -4.15 17.95
N VAL A 84 1.84 -4.69 17.44
CA VAL A 84 1.74 -5.06 16.02
C VAL A 84 1.73 -3.81 15.13
N GLY A 85 2.57 -3.83 14.10
CA GLY A 85 2.64 -2.81 13.08
C GLY A 85 1.46 -2.89 12.09
N ALA A 86 0.29 -2.31 12.45
CA ALA A 86 -0.82 -2.20 11.51
C ALA A 86 -0.81 -0.80 10.86
N LYS A 87 -0.66 -0.75 9.53
CA LYS A 87 -0.47 0.48 8.75
C LYS A 87 -1.12 0.34 7.36
N THR A 88 -1.24 1.47 6.66
CA THR A 88 -1.48 1.43 5.20
C THR A 88 -0.17 1.18 4.46
N PHE A 89 -0.24 0.73 3.20
CA PHE A 89 0.94 0.61 2.33
C PHE A 89 1.74 1.91 2.28
N HIS A 90 1.06 3.04 2.07
CA HIS A 90 1.68 4.36 2.00
C HIS A 90 2.37 4.75 3.31
N ALA A 91 1.73 4.52 4.45
CA ALA A 91 2.33 4.84 5.75
C ALA A 91 3.54 3.95 6.08
N ALA A 92 3.51 2.69 5.68
CA ALA A 92 4.64 1.78 5.85
C ALA A 92 5.80 2.18 4.93
N ALA A 93 5.51 2.46 3.66
CA ALA A 93 6.50 2.89 2.67
C ALA A 93 7.15 4.23 3.04
N LEU A 94 6.35 5.24 3.41
CA LEU A 94 6.86 6.55 3.80
C LEU A 94 7.83 6.45 4.99
N ALA A 95 7.46 5.70 6.02
CA ALA A 95 8.33 5.51 7.19
C ALA A 95 9.67 4.84 6.83
N GLN A 96 9.66 3.89 5.89
CA GLN A 96 10.88 3.25 5.41
C GLN A 96 11.71 4.19 4.53
N VAL A 97 11.07 4.96 3.63
CA VAL A 97 11.77 5.97 2.82
C VAL A 97 12.44 7.00 3.72
N GLU A 98 11.74 7.58 4.70
CA GLU A 98 12.30 8.57 5.61
C GLU A 98 13.47 8.00 6.42
N TYR A 99 13.34 6.78 6.94
CA TYR A 99 14.38 6.14 7.74
C TYR A 99 15.63 5.83 6.90
N PHE A 100 15.49 5.10 5.80
CA PHE A 100 16.62 4.65 5.00
C PHE A 100 17.25 5.77 4.17
N TRP A 101 16.45 6.76 3.73
CA TRP A 101 16.99 7.91 3.00
C TRP A 101 17.98 8.68 3.85
N ARG A 102 17.63 8.89 5.11
CA ARG A 102 18.53 9.54 6.07
C ARG A 102 19.77 8.68 6.38
N GLU A 103 19.56 7.38 6.56
CA GLU A 103 20.63 6.43 6.92
C GLU A 103 21.66 6.27 5.80
N PHE A 104 21.22 6.14 4.54
CA PHE A 104 22.13 5.84 3.43
C PHE A 104 22.61 7.06 2.66
N PHE A 105 21.82 8.11 2.57
CA PHE A 105 22.18 9.30 1.79
C PHE A 105 22.57 10.50 2.67
N GLY A 106 22.34 10.46 3.98
CA GLY A 106 22.66 11.53 4.92
C GLY A 106 21.91 12.85 4.70
N ILE A 107 20.83 12.81 3.92
CA ILE A 107 19.97 13.95 3.59
C ILE A 107 18.51 13.63 3.91
N GLU A 108 17.67 14.67 3.96
CA GLU A 108 16.22 14.46 4.12
C GLU A 108 15.62 13.84 2.84
N SER A 109 14.62 12.98 3.05
CA SER A 109 13.81 12.42 1.97
C SER A 109 13.03 13.52 1.23
N PRO A 110 12.64 13.30 -0.03
CA PRO A 110 11.74 14.21 -0.73
C PRO A 110 10.42 14.39 0.04
N ARG A 111 9.87 15.61 -0.02
CA ARG A 111 8.61 15.93 0.68
C ARG A 111 7.41 15.54 -0.15
N VAL A 112 6.39 15.01 0.50
CA VAL A 112 5.11 14.74 -0.18
C VAL A 112 4.43 16.07 -0.52
N ILE A 113 3.93 16.19 -1.75
CA ILE A 113 3.19 17.39 -2.20
C ILE A 113 1.91 17.58 -1.39
N GLU A 114 1.56 18.83 -1.10
CA GLU A 114 0.33 19.15 -0.36
C GLU A 114 -0.94 18.90 -1.17
N SER A 115 -0.89 19.15 -2.48
CA SER A 115 -2.05 19.04 -3.38
C SER A 115 -1.62 18.67 -4.79
N LYS A 116 -1.97 17.44 -5.21
CA LYS A 116 -1.76 16.95 -6.57
C LYS A 116 -2.45 17.87 -7.60
N ALA A 117 -3.69 18.25 -7.33
CA ALA A 117 -4.46 19.13 -8.23
C ALA A 117 -3.77 20.47 -8.47
N ARG A 118 -3.26 21.11 -7.43
CA ARG A 118 -2.51 22.37 -7.55
C ARG A 118 -1.23 22.18 -8.36
N SER A 119 -0.50 21.10 -8.12
CA SER A 119 0.75 20.81 -8.84
C SER A 119 0.50 20.51 -10.32
N ILE A 120 -0.58 19.80 -10.66
CA ILE A 120 -1.01 19.56 -12.05
C ILE A 120 -1.39 20.90 -12.73
N GLY A 121 -2.17 21.73 -12.05
CA GLY A 121 -2.55 23.06 -12.58
C GLY A 121 -1.32 23.91 -12.87
N ALA A 122 -0.37 23.97 -11.94
CA ALA A 122 0.88 24.70 -12.14
C ALA A 122 1.72 24.16 -13.30
N ALA A 123 1.79 22.84 -13.46
CA ALA A 123 2.47 22.20 -14.59
C ALA A 123 1.82 22.59 -15.94
N ALA A 124 0.49 22.54 -16.03
CA ALA A 124 -0.25 22.95 -17.22
C ALA A 124 -0.05 24.44 -17.58
N GLU A 125 0.00 25.32 -16.56
CA GLU A 125 0.28 26.75 -16.76
C GLU A 125 1.66 27.01 -17.37
N THR A 126 2.68 26.22 -17.04
CA THR A 126 4.02 26.33 -17.68
C THR A 126 3.95 26.06 -19.19
N LEU A 127 3.00 25.23 -19.62
CA LEU A 127 2.74 24.92 -21.02
C LEU A 127 1.70 25.87 -21.67
N LYS A 128 1.26 26.90 -20.93
CA LYS A 128 0.20 27.84 -21.33
C LYS A 128 -1.15 27.17 -21.59
N ILE A 129 -1.42 26.06 -20.89
CA ILE A 129 -2.68 25.32 -20.97
C ILE A 129 -3.50 25.67 -19.72
N ARG A 130 -4.73 26.15 -19.94
CA ARG A 130 -5.70 26.35 -18.85
C ARG A 130 -6.58 25.12 -18.73
N LEU A 131 -6.66 24.60 -17.52
CA LEU A 131 -7.47 23.43 -17.18
C LEU A 131 -8.62 23.83 -16.27
N ASP A 132 -9.77 23.25 -16.49
CA ASP A 132 -10.88 23.31 -15.55
C ASP A 132 -10.71 22.26 -14.43
N PRO A 133 -11.43 22.37 -13.30
CA PRO A 133 -11.29 21.45 -12.16
C PRO A 133 -11.61 19.98 -12.49
N ASN A 134 -12.51 19.70 -13.46
CA ASN A 134 -12.83 18.33 -13.84
C ASN A 134 -11.68 17.70 -14.62
N THR A 135 -11.13 18.44 -15.59
CA THR A 135 -9.94 18.00 -16.35
C THR A 135 -8.73 17.75 -15.42
N ILE A 136 -8.53 18.60 -14.41
CA ILE A 136 -7.47 18.38 -13.40
C ILE A 136 -7.70 17.08 -12.63
N ARG A 137 -8.94 16.79 -12.24
CA ARG A 137 -9.29 15.54 -11.53
C ARG A 137 -9.05 14.31 -12.41
N ASP A 138 -9.46 14.38 -13.67
CA ASP A 138 -9.29 13.28 -14.62
C ASP A 138 -7.80 13.03 -14.92
N LEU A 139 -6.98 14.09 -15.04
CA LEU A 139 -5.52 14.00 -15.12
C LEU A 139 -4.91 13.40 -13.88
N ALA A 140 -5.39 13.78 -12.69
CA ALA A 140 -4.89 13.19 -11.45
C ALA A 140 -5.16 11.69 -11.40
N SER A 141 -6.37 11.25 -11.77
CA SER A 141 -6.73 9.82 -11.86
C SER A 141 -5.90 9.08 -12.91
N GLU A 142 -5.60 9.70 -14.04
CA GLU A 142 -4.78 9.09 -15.09
C GLU A 142 -3.30 8.97 -14.67
N ILE A 143 -2.74 9.95 -13.94
CA ILE A 143 -1.40 9.85 -13.33
C ILE A 143 -1.36 8.72 -12.31
N GLU A 144 -2.39 8.60 -11.48
CA GLU A 144 -2.52 7.52 -10.50
C GLU A 144 -2.56 6.16 -11.19
N TRP A 145 -3.42 6.02 -12.20
CA TRP A 145 -3.51 4.79 -12.97
C TRP A 145 -2.18 4.39 -13.59
N ARG A 146 -1.46 5.32 -14.24
CA ARG A 146 -0.15 5.07 -14.82
C ARG A 146 0.83 4.51 -13.79
N LYS A 147 0.92 5.16 -12.64
CA LYS A 147 1.87 4.78 -11.58
C LYS A 147 1.48 3.47 -10.89
N TYR A 148 0.20 3.29 -10.59
CA TYR A 148 -0.30 2.05 -10.00
C TYR A 148 -0.18 0.85 -10.93
N SER A 149 -0.15 1.09 -12.26
CA SER A 149 0.11 0.09 -13.29
C SER A 149 1.62 -0.12 -13.56
N LEU A 150 2.50 0.53 -12.81
CA LEU A 150 3.97 0.47 -12.98
C LEU A 150 4.46 0.91 -14.37
N LEU A 151 3.72 1.78 -15.06
CA LEU A 151 4.12 2.27 -16.37
C LEU A 151 5.09 3.45 -16.25
N SER A 152 6.23 3.36 -16.91
CA SER A 152 7.11 4.48 -17.19
C SER A 152 6.43 5.52 -18.09
N MET A 153 7.00 6.72 -18.20
CA MET A 153 6.47 7.74 -19.11
C MET A 153 6.53 7.29 -20.57
N ASP A 154 7.56 6.55 -20.98
CA ASP A 154 7.68 6.05 -22.35
C ASP A 154 6.65 4.96 -22.66
N GLU A 155 6.47 3.98 -21.78
CA GLU A 155 5.43 2.94 -21.91
C GLU A 155 4.02 3.54 -21.90
N TYR A 156 3.80 4.59 -21.12
CA TYR A 156 2.54 5.31 -21.11
C TYR A 156 2.29 6.04 -22.42
N ARG A 157 3.32 6.67 -23.01
CA ARG A 157 3.24 7.31 -24.33
C ARG A 157 2.73 6.36 -25.40
N ASP A 158 3.24 5.14 -25.40
CA ASP A 158 2.86 4.12 -26.37
C ASP A 158 1.40 3.66 -26.22
N ARG A 159 0.85 3.76 -24.99
CA ARG A 159 -0.50 3.30 -24.66
C ARG A 159 -1.55 4.42 -24.55
N ILE A 160 -1.15 5.68 -24.63
CA ILE A 160 -2.04 6.82 -24.35
C ILE A 160 -3.25 6.88 -25.30
N SER A 161 -3.11 6.39 -26.54
CA SER A 161 -4.19 6.33 -27.52
C SER A 161 -5.27 5.31 -27.18
N ASP A 162 -4.94 4.29 -26.38
CA ASP A 162 -5.86 3.25 -25.94
C ASP A 162 -6.58 3.61 -24.63
N ARG A 163 -6.17 4.72 -24.03
CA ARG A 163 -6.74 5.20 -22.76
C ARG A 163 -8.01 6.03 -22.98
N PRO A 164 -8.92 6.05 -22.00
CA PRO A 164 -10.08 6.93 -22.03
C PRO A 164 -9.67 8.38 -22.29
N ALA A 165 -10.33 9.04 -23.24
CA ALA A 165 -10.05 10.42 -23.55
C ALA A 165 -10.45 11.34 -22.39
N ILE A 166 -9.54 12.23 -22.00
CA ILE A 166 -9.86 13.31 -21.05
C ILE A 166 -10.54 14.43 -21.83
N ALA A 167 -11.74 14.81 -21.40
CA ALA A 167 -12.55 15.82 -22.10
C ALA A 167 -11.79 17.13 -22.29
N GLY A 168 -11.76 17.62 -23.52
CA GLY A 168 -11.10 18.87 -23.88
C GLY A 168 -9.57 18.81 -23.95
N LEU A 169 -8.96 17.61 -23.82
CA LEU A 169 -7.51 17.44 -23.81
C LEU A 169 -7.06 16.39 -24.84
N ALA A 170 -6.26 16.81 -25.80
CA ALA A 170 -5.65 15.87 -26.75
C ALA A 170 -4.66 14.94 -26.03
N PRO A 171 -4.52 13.65 -26.44
CA PRO A 171 -3.59 12.71 -25.80
C PRO A 171 -2.18 13.25 -25.65
N ILE A 172 -1.63 13.91 -26.67
CA ILE A 172 -0.30 14.49 -26.58
C ILE A 172 -0.20 15.57 -25.50
N ARG A 173 -1.23 16.37 -25.31
CA ARG A 173 -1.27 17.40 -24.25
C ARG A 173 -1.36 16.79 -22.86
N ASN A 174 -2.12 15.71 -22.71
CA ASN A 174 -2.13 14.91 -21.46
C ASN A 174 -0.70 14.45 -21.13
N PHE A 175 0.01 13.86 -22.09
CA PHE A 175 1.38 13.42 -21.91
C PHE A 175 2.32 14.56 -21.51
N GLU A 176 2.31 15.68 -22.24
CA GLU A 176 3.15 16.85 -21.96
C GLU A 176 2.91 17.43 -20.56
N ILE A 177 1.64 17.46 -20.11
CA ILE A 177 1.31 17.92 -18.75
C ILE A 177 1.88 16.96 -17.70
N GLN A 178 1.78 15.64 -17.91
CA GLN A 178 2.36 14.67 -17.01
C GLN A 178 3.90 14.80 -16.93
N GLU A 179 4.59 14.96 -18.08
CA GLU A 179 6.05 15.23 -18.08
C GLU A 179 6.41 16.50 -17.31
N ALA A 180 5.68 17.59 -17.54
CA ALA A 180 5.91 18.85 -16.82
C ALA A 180 5.65 18.70 -15.32
N TYR A 181 4.62 17.96 -14.93
CA TYR A 181 4.30 17.62 -13.53
C TYR A 181 5.43 16.82 -12.86
N GLU A 182 5.89 15.75 -13.48
CA GLU A 182 7.00 14.94 -12.96
C GLU A 182 8.30 15.77 -12.84
N SER A 183 8.62 16.55 -13.88
CA SER A 183 9.79 17.42 -13.88
C SER A 183 9.73 18.49 -12.79
N ALA A 184 8.56 19.06 -12.54
CA ALA A 184 8.38 20.07 -11.49
C ALA A 184 8.60 19.47 -10.09
N LYS A 185 8.08 18.27 -9.82
CA LYS A 185 8.32 17.55 -8.56
C LYS A 185 9.79 17.26 -8.32
N VAL A 186 10.50 16.75 -9.33
CA VAL A 186 11.93 16.46 -9.23
C VAL A 186 12.73 17.73 -8.90
N LYS A 187 12.47 18.85 -9.59
CA LYS A 187 13.12 20.16 -9.34
C LYS A 187 12.85 20.68 -7.93
N ALA A 188 11.63 20.45 -7.42
CA ALA A 188 11.23 20.89 -6.08
C ALA A 188 11.64 19.91 -4.97
N LYS A 189 12.26 18.77 -5.29
CA LYS A 189 12.51 17.64 -4.37
C LYS A 189 11.22 17.19 -3.67
N GLN A 190 10.18 17.04 -4.45
CA GLN A 190 8.85 16.62 -4.01
C GLN A 190 8.42 15.33 -4.69
N VAL A 191 7.51 14.63 -4.04
CA VAL A 191 6.91 13.37 -4.50
C VAL A 191 5.41 13.41 -4.25
N ASP A 192 4.64 12.68 -5.03
CA ASP A 192 3.25 12.36 -4.71
C ASP A 192 3.16 11.02 -3.94
N TRP A 193 1.96 10.62 -3.57
CA TRP A 193 1.77 9.42 -2.77
C TRP A 193 2.14 8.13 -3.52
N GLU A 194 1.93 8.07 -4.82
CA GLU A 194 2.34 6.93 -5.64
C GLU A 194 3.87 6.86 -5.74
N ASP A 195 4.54 8.02 -5.84
CA ASP A 195 6.01 8.08 -5.81
C ASP A 195 6.59 7.54 -4.50
N VAL A 196 5.90 7.71 -3.37
CA VAL A 196 6.35 7.15 -2.08
C VAL A 196 6.47 5.62 -2.17
N LEU A 197 5.51 4.95 -2.82
CA LEU A 197 5.56 3.50 -3.02
C LEU A 197 6.67 3.11 -4.01
N LEU A 198 6.77 3.84 -5.14
CA LEU A 198 7.81 3.62 -6.15
C LEU A 198 9.22 3.81 -5.56
N LEU A 199 9.43 4.87 -4.79
CA LEU A 199 10.72 5.14 -4.14
C LEU A 199 11.06 4.08 -3.10
N CYS A 200 10.09 3.64 -2.30
CA CYS A 200 10.31 2.59 -1.32
C CYS A 200 10.74 1.28 -2.02
N SER A 201 9.98 0.83 -3.02
CA SER A 201 10.31 -0.39 -3.77
C SER A 201 11.66 -0.25 -4.49
N GLY A 202 11.90 0.84 -5.20
CA GLY A 202 13.15 1.10 -5.92
C GLY A 202 14.36 1.17 -4.98
N MET A 203 14.24 1.84 -3.85
CA MET A 203 15.30 1.95 -2.84
C MET A 203 15.66 0.56 -2.25
N LEU A 204 14.64 -0.23 -1.87
CA LEU A 204 14.87 -1.56 -1.30
C LEU A 204 15.53 -2.50 -2.32
N LYS A 205 15.16 -2.42 -3.60
CA LYS A 205 15.78 -3.20 -4.67
C LYS A 205 17.20 -2.77 -4.99
N ALA A 206 17.51 -1.48 -4.83
CA ALA A 206 18.83 -0.91 -5.13
C ALA A 206 19.83 -1.02 -3.97
N GLU A 207 19.36 -1.07 -2.73
CA GLU A 207 20.20 -1.11 -1.52
C GLU A 207 19.96 -2.41 -0.71
N PRO A 208 20.79 -3.45 -0.92
CA PRO A 208 20.60 -4.75 -0.27
C PRO A 208 20.58 -4.69 1.26
N ARG A 209 21.30 -3.73 1.89
CA ARG A 209 21.30 -3.59 3.35
C ARG A 209 19.96 -3.09 3.88
N ALA A 210 19.28 -2.21 3.13
CA ALA A 210 17.94 -1.76 3.48
C ALA A 210 16.94 -2.91 3.38
N LEU A 211 17.02 -3.69 2.30
CA LEU A 211 16.18 -4.86 2.09
C LEU A 211 16.39 -5.90 3.19
N GLU A 212 17.64 -6.21 3.52
CA GLU A 212 17.96 -7.15 4.60
C GLU A 212 17.40 -6.67 5.95
N HIS A 213 17.54 -5.39 6.26
CA HIS A 213 16.97 -4.80 7.47
C HIS A 213 15.45 -5.00 7.54
N VAL A 214 14.73 -4.73 6.45
CA VAL A 214 13.27 -4.94 6.37
C VAL A 214 12.94 -6.44 6.52
N HIS A 215 13.71 -7.31 5.90
CA HIS A 215 13.53 -8.76 6.01
C HIS A 215 13.80 -9.31 7.42
N GLN A 216 14.71 -8.69 8.16
CA GLN A 216 14.94 -9.04 9.56
C GLN A 216 13.85 -8.49 10.49
N GLN A 217 13.29 -7.31 10.16
CA GLN A 217 12.27 -6.65 10.96
C GLN A 217 10.90 -7.31 10.79
N TYR A 218 10.49 -7.67 9.56
CA TYR A 218 9.16 -8.20 9.30
C TYR A 218 9.24 -9.61 8.71
N ARG A 219 8.41 -10.50 9.22
CA ARG A 219 8.33 -11.88 8.77
C ARG A 219 6.91 -12.30 8.40
N PHE A 220 5.93 -11.92 9.21
CA PHE A 220 4.55 -12.34 9.06
C PHE A 220 3.73 -11.20 8.48
N PHE A 221 3.17 -11.40 7.30
CA PHE A 221 2.38 -10.39 6.61
C PHE A 221 0.90 -10.76 6.62
N THR A 222 0.06 -9.76 6.89
CA THR A 222 -1.39 -9.88 6.72
C THR A 222 -1.86 -8.69 5.90
N VAL A 223 -2.56 -8.92 4.80
CA VAL A 223 -3.09 -7.89 3.91
C VAL A 223 -4.60 -7.99 3.87
N ASP A 224 -5.27 -6.94 4.35
CA ASP A 224 -6.73 -6.80 4.29
C ASP A 224 -7.15 -6.09 3.00
N GLU A 225 -8.37 -6.36 2.53
CA GLU A 225 -8.94 -5.85 1.27
C GLU A 225 -8.00 -6.09 0.06
N TYR A 226 -7.47 -7.32 -0.03
CA TYR A 226 -6.45 -7.67 -1.03
C TYR A 226 -6.95 -7.52 -2.47
N GLN A 227 -8.27 -7.60 -2.71
CA GLN A 227 -8.86 -7.37 -4.03
C GLN A 227 -8.64 -5.95 -4.58
N ASP A 228 -8.33 -4.98 -3.70
CA ASP A 228 -8.16 -3.57 -4.07
C ASP A 228 -6.70 -3.14 -4.18
N ILE A 229 -5.72 -4.04 -4.02
CA ILE A 229 -4.32 -3.67 -4.18
C ILE A 229 -3.95 -3.50 -5.66
N SER A 230 -3.16 -2.48 -5.94
CA SER A 230 -2.63 -2.19 -7.28
C SER A 230 -1.38 -3.03 -7.58
N ALA A 231 -0.97 -3.08 -8.87
CA ALA A 231 0.28 -3.72 -9.27
C ALA A 231 1.50 -3.12 -8.54
N LEU A 232 1.53 -1.81 -8.31
CA LEU A 232 2.58 -1.14 -7.54
C LEU A 232 2.61 -1.59 -6.07
N GLN A 233 1.46 -1.73 -5.44
CA GLN A 233 1.38 -2.24 -4.06
C GLN A 233 1.77 -3.72 -3.98
N GLN A 234 1.42 -4.51 -4.99
CA GLN A 234 1.85 -5.91 -5.10
C GLN A 234 3.38 -6.00 -5.24
N ASP A 235 3.98 -5.21 -6.12
CA ASP A 235 5.43 -5.14 -6.31
C ASP A 235 6.18 -4.81 -5.01
N LEU A 236 5.63 -3.89 -4.23
CA LEU A 236 6.19 -3.52 -2.92
C LEU A 236 5.99 -4.65 -1.89
N LEU A 237 4.83 -5.29 -1.87
CA LEU A 237 4.56 -6.45 -1.00
C LEU A 237 5.52 -7.61 -1.31
N ASP A 238 5.72 -7.91 -2.58
CA ASP A 238 6.65 -8.94 -3.04
C ASP A 238 8.10 -8.60 -2.63
N THR A 239 8.47 -7.33 -2.73
CA THR A 239 9.78 -6.83 -2.27
C THR A 239 9.94 -7.00 -0.75
N TRP A 240 8.94 -6.66 0.04
CA TRP A 240 8.94 -6.86 1.49
C TRP A 240 8.94 -8.33 1.89
N LEU A 241 8.20 -9.17 1.16
CA LEU A 241 8.10 -10.60 1.44
C LEU A 241 9.39 -11.35 1.07
N GLY A 242 9.99 -11.04 -0.09
CA GLY A 242 11.13 -11.79 -0.63
C GLY A 242 10.78 -13.26 -0.85
N ASP A 243 11.68 -14.17 -0.51
CA ASP A 243 11.49 -15.62 -0.67
C ASP A 243 10.64 -16.25 0.46
N ARG A 244 10.10 -15.46 1.37
CA ARG A 244 9.29 -15.95 2.48
C ARG A 244 7.86 -16.19 2.06
N THR A 245 7.18 -17.09 2.77
CA THR A 245 5.83 -17.53 2.43
C THR A 245 4.79 -17.24 3.51
N ASP A 246 5.18 -16.66 4.64
CA ASP A 246 4.25 -16.35 5.76
C ASP A 246 3.40 -15.10 5.44
N LEU A 247 2.49 -15.27 4.48
CA LEU A 247 1.56 -14.25 3.98
C LEU A 247 0.12 -14.71 4.13
N CYS A 248 -0.69 -13.90 4.79
CA CYS A 248 -2.15 -14.06 4.81
C CYS A 248 -2.80 -12.90 4.04
N VAL A 249 -3.57 -13.19 3.02
CA VAL A 249 -4.36 -12.21 2.28
C VAL A 249 -5.84 -12.45 2.53
N VAL A 250 -6.58 -11.36 2.69
CA VAL A 250 -8.02 -11.40 3.00
C VAL A 250 -8.74 -10.48 2.04
N GLY A 251 -9.79 -10.97 1.41
CA GLY A 251 -10.55 -10.16 0.47
C GLY A 251 -11.83 -10.81 0.00
N ASP A 252 -12.58 -10.03 -0.75
CA ASP A 252 -13.78 -10.46 -1.44
C ASP A 252 -13.67 -10.11 -2.93
N PRO A 253 -13.43 -11.08 -3.82
CA PRO A 253 -13.29 -10.80 -5.25
C PRO A 253 -14.56 -10.21 -5.88
N ASN A 254 -15.73 -10.30 -5.21
CA ASN A 254 -16.97 -9.72 -5.69
C ASN A 254 -17.16 -8.25 -5.26
N GLN A 255 -16.27 -7.70 -4.43
CA GLN A 255 -16.35 -6.33 -3.89
C GLN A 255 -15.23 -5.43 -4.40
N THR A 256 -14.62 -5.72 -5.53
CA THR A 256 -13.62 -4.85 -6.14
C THR A 256 -14.23 -3.49 -6.45
N ILE A 257 -13.82 -2.44 -5.73
CA ILE A 257 -14.26 -1.06 -5.93
C ILE A 257 -13.27 -0.23 -6.77
N TYR A 258 -12.04 -0.71 -6.91
CA TYR A 258 -11.01 -0.12 -7.73
C TYR A 258 -10.56 -1.11 -8.80
N SER A 259 -11.12 -1.00 -10.00
CA SER A 259 -10.57 -1.71 -11.16
C SER A 259 -9.41 -0.88 -11.72
N PHE A 260 -8.19 -1.17 -11.30
CA PHE A 260 -6.97 -0.65 -11.93
C PHE A 260 -6.56 -1.51 -13.15
N THR A 261 -7.49 -2.29 -13.67
CA THR A 261 -7.32 -3.10 -14.88
C THR A 261 -7.89 -2.41 -16.10
#